data_948f07c3fc3248bbe9b7e00e16c352c2
#
_entry.id   948f07c3fc3248bbe9b7e00e16c352c2
#
_cell.length_a   1.000
_cell.length_b   1.000
_cell.length_c   1.000
_cell.angle_alpha   90.00
_cell.angle_beta   90.00
_cell.angle_gamma   90.00
#
_symmetry.space_group_name_H-M   'P 1'
#
loop_
_entity.id
_entity.type
_entity.pdbx_description
1 polymer ?
#
loop_
_entity_poly.entity_id
_entity_poly.type
_entity_poly.pdbx_seq_one_letter_code
_entity_poly.pdbx_strand_id
1 'polypeptide(L)'
;MKLLSMNLENFMCYASAEFDFFGITKIMAKNGKGKSSIATAYMWCLFNCDYELKDNPPVRREVNGKTVDDMDTAVTLTLDVDGKEVTMRKVQKRTYSKDGSSYKDDNKYFVNDVPKTLKDFNAYLGIDMNEFKMCSNINAFLAKKPVEMREFLFSLTGSVTDLSIAESKDELSELVEQLKKYSAEELSAMHKATKARVAKEIPVLDGQIKEKERDIQIKSDTDLSALELARNQIKEQIEKNIKEQTDTEILIAESDTATSDLMALKFKLSEIQNTANTKIEEQKADLSAKISEKQRKYDDAHREAASLSYTVKALESSVAGAEEKRKKQAELWKETKNMEFDEEKLVCRYCGQEYPEARKEQIRADFEKNKKAELERITKAGLSLKEQIEKDAAELEDVRKRQRVLNDSEVTIFNEIKKLTDEKASLPISVDVSGDAEYIAVQKQIEEKKEHLAKLNSTSSKRSELKAEENEFRAELSRIESMILASDTEKDEQRLEELREKRIGLEQSKADSEKILDLLDKLDKVKNEILSESVNSHFGLVKWVLFEYAKNGNYKSVCVPTVDGKSILSTMSNKGNRMLGKLDICSSIQKISGINCPIWLDDGESFDTENQAKAAGMVDSQLIMLIVDNNELRVEG
;
A
#
# COMPACT_ATOMS: atom_id res chain seq x y z
N MET A 1 12.48 26.14 -18.77
CA MET A 1 13.63 25.40 -19.35
C MET A 1 13.24 24.81 -20.70
N LYS A 2 14.14 24.87 -21.73
CA LYS A 2 13.91 24.28 -23.07
C LYS A 2 15.14 23.48 -23.48
N LEU A 3 14.95 22.40 -24.22
CA LEU A 3 16.01 21.70 -24.92
C LEU A 3 16.27 22.44 -26.24
N LEU A 4 17.49 22.92 -26.43
CA LEU A 4 17.90 23.63 -27.63
C LEU A 4 18.49 22.65 -28.67
N SER A 5 19.46 21.85 -28.24
CA SER A 5 20.06 20.82 -29.09
C SER A 5 20.45 19.58 -28.27
N MET A 6 20.66 18.50 -29.00
CA MET A 6 21.14 17.23 -28.47
C MET A 6 22.20 16.65 -29.41
N ASN A 7 23.34 16.35 -28.84
CA ASN A 7 24.41 15.65 -29.55
C ASN A 7 24.54 14.22 -28.99
N LEU A 8 24.58 13.26 -29.90
CA LEU A 8 24.71 11.83 -29.63
C LEU A 8 26.03 11.32 -30.22
N GLU A 9 26.79 10.62 -29.41
CA GLU A 9 28.02 9.97 -29.80
C GLU A 9 27.96 8.48 -29.42
N ASN A 10 28.11 7.59 -30.38
CA ASN A 10 28.07 6.13 -30.18
C ASN A 10 26.85 5.65 -29.34
N PHE A 11 25.69 6.27 -29.56
CA PHE A 11 24.48 6.04 -28.76
C PHE A 11 23.43 5.26 -29.58
N MET A 12 23.10 4.06 -29.12
CA MET A 12 22.11 3.15 -29.74
C MET A 12 22.35 2.97 -31.26
N CYS A 13 21.51 3.53 -32.12
CA CYS A 13 21.67 3.44 -33.57
C CYS A 13 22.58 4.55 -34.16
N TYR A 14 22.94 5.54 -33.37
CA TYR A 14 23.72 6.71 -33.86
C TYR A 14 25.21 6.55 -33.61
N ALA A 15 26.00 6.71 -34.67
CA ALA A 15 27.45 6.84 -34.53
C ALA A 15 27.81 8.24 -34.02
N SER A 16 27.27 9.24 -34.68
CA SER A 16 27.27 10.65 -34.30
C SER A 16 26.03 11.28 -34.91
N ALA A 17 25.31 12.06 -34.15
CA ALA A 17 24.16 12.80 -34.61
C ALA A 17 23.93 14.05 -33.77
N GLU A 18 23.44 15.08 -34.38
CA GLU A 18 23.05 16.33 -33.74
C GLU A 18 21.62 16.68 -34.13
N PHE A 19 20.84 17.12 -33.18
CA PHE A 19 19.44 17.47 -33.36
C PHE A 19 19.14 18.81 -32.69
N ASP A 20 18.48 19.69 -33.43
CA ASP A 20 17.96 20.97 -32.92
C ASP A 20 16.48 20.82 -32.55
N PHE A 21 16.06 21.51 -31.51
CA PHE A 21 14.72 21.43 -30.98
C PHE A 21 14.08 22.81 -30.93
N PHE A 22 12.78 22.83 -31.18
CA PHE A 22 11.97 24.04 -31.24
C PHE A 22 10.89 24.00 -30.14
N GLY A 23 10.06 25.01 -30.06
CA GLY A 23 8.93 25.05 -29.12
C GLY A 23 7.99 23.85 -29.26
N ILE A 24 7.66 23.51 -30.51
CA ILE A 24 7.01 22.26 -30.90
C ILE A 24 7.95 21.58 -31.88
N THR A 25 8.41 20.40 -31.54
CA THR A 25 9.34 19.63 -32.38
C THR A 25 8.71 18.32 -32.81
N LYS A 26 8.74 18.03 -34.08
CA LYS A 26 8.31 16.74 -34.63
C LYS A 26 9.54 15.99 -35.15
N ILE A 27 9.81 14.84 -34.57
CA ILE A 27 10.85 13.92 -35.02
C ILE A 27 10.19 12.83 -35.83
N MET A 28 10.34 12.88 -37.13
CA MET A 28 9.63 12.03 -38.07
C MET A 28 10.59 11.08 -38.78
N ALA A 29 10.25 9.80 -38.80
CA ALA A 29 10.99 8.78 -39.56
C ALA A 29 10.22 7.48 -39.65
N LYS A 30 10.65 6.57 -40.51
CA LYS A 30 10.24 5.17 -40.55
C LYS A 30 10.51 4.46 -39.21
N ASN A 31 9.80 3.38 -38.93
CA ASN A 31 10.12 2.52 -37.81
C ASN A 31 11.57 1.99 -37.91
N GLY A 32 12.24 1.87 -36.75
CA GLY A 32 13.64 1.42 -36.70
C GLY A 32 14.69 2.45 -37.06
N LYS A 33 14.33 3.70 -37.39
CA LYS A 33 15.26 4.79 -37.74
C LYS A 33 15.76 5.62 -36.55
N GLY A 34 15.54 5.16 -35.33
CA GLY A 34 16.14 5.76 -34.15
C GLY A 34 15.32 6.85 -33.44
N LYS A 35 14.07 7.13 -33.81
CA LYS A 35 13.23 8.12 -33.12
C LYS A 35 13.21 7.92 -31.59
N SER A 36 12.83 6.73 -31.15
CA SER A 36 12.79 6.41 -29.71
C SER A 36 14.17 6.42 -29.04
N SER A 37 15.25 6.24 -29.83
CA SER A 37 16.62 6.40 -29.33
C SER A 37 16.95 7.84 -28.96
N ILE A 38 16.37 8.82 -29.67
CA ILE A 38 16.55 10.26 -29.35
C ILE A 38 15.84 10.58 -28.03
N ALA A 39 14.58 10.11 -27.84
CA ALA A 39 13.89 10.28 -26.58
C ALA A 39 14.61 9.55 -25.42
N THR A 40 15.08 8.32 -25.69
CA THR A 40 15.88 7.56 -24.73
C THR A 40 17.17 8.28 -24.37
N ALA A 41 17.81 8.97 -25.30
CA ALA A 41 19.04 9.74 -25.03
C ALA A 41 18.78 10.85 -23.99
N TYR A 42 17.69 11.60 -24.15
CA TYR A 42 17.28 12.59 -23.16
C TYR A 42 17.02 11.95 -21.80
N MET A 43 16.22 10.88 -21.77
CA MET A 43 15.87 10.17 -20.53
C MET A 43 17.09 9.52 -19.88
N TRP A 44 18.00 8.96 -20.68
CA TRP A 44 19.21 8.35 -20.14
C TRP A 44 20.18 9.39 -19.59
N CYS A 45 20.34 10.53 -20.26
CA CYS A 45 21.23 11.58 -19.81
C CYS A 45 20.81 12.12 -18.44
N LEU A 46 19.52 12.42 -18.27
CA LEU A 46 19.01 13.08 -17.08
C LEU A 46 18.58 12.08 -15.98
N PHE A 47 17.93 10.97 -16.35
CA PHE A 47 17.25 10.09 -15.39
C PHE A 47 17.83 8.67 -15.36
N ASN A 48 18.79 8.36 -16.21
CA ASN A 48 19.40 7.03 -16.33
C ASN A 48 18.41 5.90 -16.66
N CYS A 49 17.34 6.21 -17.38
CA CYS A 49 16.35 5.25 -17.88
C CYS A 49 16.13 5.43 -19.38
N ASP A 50 15.46 4.48 -20.03
CA ASP A 50 14.95 4.66 -21.38
C ASP A 50 13.61 5.45 -21.38
N TYR A 51 13.06 5.65 -22.58
CA TYR A 51 11.77 6.33 -22.71
C TYR A 51 10.62 5.53 -22.07
N GLU A 52 10.71 4.21 -22.04
CA GLU A 52 9.76 3.31 -21.38
C GLU A 52 10.00 3.18 -19.86
N LEU A 53 10.87 4.02 -19.31
CA LEU A 53 11.22 4.11 -17.89
C LEU A 53 11.95 2.89 -17.31
N LYS A 54 12.54 2.06 -18.14
CA LYS A 54 13.42 0.98 -17.69
C LYS A 54 14.78 1.56 -17.30
N ASP A 55 15.19 1.27 -16.09
CA ASP A 55 16.47 1.73 -15.56
C ASP A 55 17.66 1.05 -16.24
N ASN A 56 18.75 1.82 -16.40
CA ASN A 56 20.01 1.35 -16.94
C ASN A 56 19.88 0.65 -18.31
N PRO A 57 19.25 1.27 -19.32
CA PRO A 57 19.08 0.65 -20.63
C PRO A 57 20.44 0.44 -21.31
N PRO A 58 20.56 -0.57 -22.21
CA PRO A 58 21.72 -0.72 -23.06
C PRO A 58 21.72 0.41 -24.10
N VAL A 59 22.64 1.34 -23.93
CA VAL A 59 22.67 2.56 -24.77
C VAL A 59 23.82 2.58 -25.78
N ARG A 60 24.76 1.66 -25.64
CA ARG A 60 25.94 1.59 -26.51
C ARG A 60 25.53 1.12 -27.90
N ARG A 61 26.11 1.77 -28.91
CA ARG A 61 25.80 1.44 -30.30
C ARG A 61 26.19 0.00 -30.62
N GLU A 62 25.36 -0.66 -31.41
CA GLU A 62 25.65 -1.98 -31.97
C GLU A 62 25.79 -1.92 -33.50
N VAL A 63 26.80 -2.60 -34.03
CA VAL A 63 27.01 -2.78 -35.45
C VAL A 63 27.19 -4.27 -35.72
N ASN A 64 26.36 -4.83 -36.58
CA ASN A 64 26.36 -6.26 -36.89
C ASN A 64 26.30 -7.18 -35.66
N GLY A 65 25.48 -6.79 -34.65
CA GLY A 65 25.31 -7.57 -33.43
C GLY A 65 26.46 -7.49 -32.43
N LYS A 66 27.39 -6.55 -32.63
CA LYS A 66 28.49 -6.28 -31.68
C LYS A 66 28.42 -4.83 -31.22
N THR A 67 28.62 -4.63 -29.92
CA THR A 67 28.73 -3.28 -29.35
C THR A 67 30.01 -2.61 -29.81
N VAL A 68 29.92 -1.32 -30.08
CA VAL A 68 31.09 -0.47 -30.43
C VAL A 68 31.71 -0.01 -29.11
N ASP A 69 32.80 -0.64 -28.72
CA ASP A 69 33.38 -0.49 -27.37
C ASP A 69 34.65 0.35 -27.35
N ASP A 70 35.23 0.58 -28.51
CA ASP A 70 36.43 1.44 -28.74
C ASP A 70 36.11 2.94 -28.60
N MET A 71 34.86 3.31 -28.58
CA MET A 71 34.39 4.68 -28.40
C MET A 71 33.51 4.79 -27.13
N ASP A 72 33.65 5.88 -26.41
CA ASP A 72 32.75 6.21 -25.34
C ASP A 72 31.34 6.50 -25.90
N THR A 73 30.30 6.17 -25.14
CA THR A 73 28.94 6.56 -25.50
C THR A 73 28.61 7.87 -24.78
N ALA A 74 28.21 8.89 -25.50
CA ALA A 74 27.92 10.18 -24.88
C ALA A 74 26.61 10.78 -25.40
N VAL A 75 25.92 11.47 -24.50
CA VAL A 75 24.79 12.35 -24.80
C VAL A 75 25.09 13.71 -24.21
N THR A 76 25.01 14.73 -25.04
CA THR A 76 25.09 16.13 -24.62
C THR A 76 23.77 16.80 -24.91
N LEU A 77 23.17 17.38 -23.87
CA LEU A 77 21.95 18.19 -23.95
C LEU A 77 22.34 19.65 -23.78
N THR A 78 21.95 20.48 -24.71
CA THR A 78 22.03 21.94 -24.55
C THR A 78 20.65 22.45 -24.16
N LEU A 79 20.56 23.00 -22.97
CA LEU A 79 19.33 23.47 -22.37
C LEU A 79 19.34 25.00 -22.25
N ASP A 80 18.23 25.63 -22.56
CA ASP A 80 17.95 26.98 -22.10
C ASP A 80 17.27 26.89 -20.72
N VAL A 81 17.93 27.35 -19.70
CA VAL A 81 17.43 27.42 -18.33
C VAL A 81 17.30 28.89 -17.94
N ASP A 82 16.11 29.42 -18.01
CA ASP A 82 15.78 30.81 -17.68
C ASP A 82 16.64 31.83 -18.45
N GLY A 83 16.81 31.60 -19.75
CA GLY A 83 17.58 32.46 -20.64
C GLY A 83 19.10 32.24 -20.58
N LYS A 84 19.56 31.21 -19.88
CA LYS A 84 20.98 30.81 -19.84
C LYS A 84 21.15 29.46 -20.48
N GLU A 85 22.09 29.37 -21.38
CA GLU A 85 22.46 28.12 -22.00
C GLU A 85 23.30 27.26 -21.03
N VAL A 86 22.86 26.04 -20.81
CA VAL A 86 23.50 25.06 -19.95
C VAL A 86 23.69 23.76 -20.74
N THR A 87 24.91 23.26 -20.79
CA THR A 87 25.20 21.96 -21.36
C THR A 87 25.23 20.89 -20.27
N MET A 88 24.43 19.85 -20.42
CA MET A 88 24.44 18.68 -19.55
C MET A 88 24.90 17.48 -20.38
N ARG A 89 26.07 16.93 -20.04
CA ARG A 89 26.65 15.81 -20.77
C ARG A 89 26.84 14.61 -19.86
N LYS A 90 26.38 13.45 -20.33
CA LYS A 90 26.64 12.15 -19.70
C LYS A 90 27.45 11.30 -20.66
N VAL A 91 28.54 10.75 -20.17
CA VAL A 91 29.46 9.89 -20.92
C VAL A 91 29.54 8.55 -20.24
N GLN A 92 29.25 7.47 -20.96
CA GLN A 92 29.46 6.11 -20.49
C GLN A 92 30.74 5.56 -21.13
N LYS A 93 31.66 5.24 -20.24
CA LYS A 93 32.91 4.60 -20.61
C LYS A 93 32.89 3.12 -20.28
N ARG A 94 33.20 2.28 -21.25
CA ARG A 94 33.34 0.84 -21.04
C ARG A 94 34.80 0.48 -20.77
N THR A 95 35.00 -0.30 -19.74
CA THR A 95 36.30 -0.83 -19.36
C THR A 95 36.21 -2.33 -19.23
N TYR A 96 37.04 -3.06 -19.91
CA TYR A 96 37.14 -4.51 -19.85
C TYR A 96 38.10 -4.95 -18.74
N SER A 97 37.82 -6.11 -18.17
CA SER A 97 38.76 -6.84 -17.33
C SER A 97 40.02 -7.21 -18.16
N LYS A 98 41.12 -7.47 -17.49
CA LYS A 98 42.38 -7.79 -18.16
C LYS A 98 42.32 -9.01 -19.09
N ASP A 99 41.43 -9.94 -18.76
CA ASP A 99 41.16 -11.18 -19.52
C ASP A 99 40.07 -11.01 -20.61
N GLY A 100 39.45 -9.83 -20.68
CA GLY A 100 38.36 -9.56 -21.61
C GLY A 100 37.04 -10.26 -21.32
N SER A 101 36.93 -11.01 -20.19
CA SER A 101 35.77 -11.83 -19.86
C SER A 101 34.58 -11.04 -19.36
N SER A 102 34.81 -9.85 -18.84
CA SER A 102 33.77 -8.97 -18.26
C SER A 102 34.07 -7.52 -18.58
N TYR A 103 33.03 -6.70 -18.51
CA TYR A 103 33.18 -5.25 -18.66
C TYR A 103 32.41 -4.52 -17.56
N LYS A 104 32.81 -3.28 -17.35
CA LYS A 104 32.13 -2.33 -16.49
C LYS A 104 31.89 -1.04 -17.28
N ASP A 105 30.66 -0.57 -17.21
CA ASP A 105 30.27 0.73 -17.75
C ASP A 105 30.26 1.77 -16.63
N ASP A 106 31.13 2.77 -16.73
CA ASP A 106 31.24 3.88 -15.79
C ASP A 106 30.65 5.15 -16.42
N ASN A 107 29.69 5.76 -15.73
CA ASN A 107 29.09 7.01 -16.17
C ASN A 107 29.85 8.21 -15.59
N LYS A 108 30.17 9.17 -16.45
CA LYS A 108 30.73 10.47 -16.09
C LYS A 108 29.73 11.56 -16.45
N TYR A 109 29.68 12.58 -15.63
CA TYR A 109 28.72 13.66 -15.76
C TYR A 109 29.46 14.99 -15.86
N PHE A 110 29.00 15.86 -16.76
CA PHE A 110 29.56 17.18 -16.95
C PHE A 110 28.44 18.20 -17.07
N VAL A 111 28.67 19.37 -16.52
CA VAL A 111 27.81 20.54 -16.73
C VAL A 111 28.70 21.68 -17.20
N ASN A 112 28.39 22.24 -18.35
CA ASN A 112 29.22 23.26 -18.99
C ASN A 112 30.71 22.82 -19.07
N ASP A 113 30.92 21.59 -19.52
CA ASP A 113 32.21 20.90 -19.63
C ASP A 113 32.96 20.68 -18.30
N VAL A 114 32.36 21.06 -17.18
CA VAL A 114 32.93 20.84 -15.84
C VAL A 114 32.48 19.49 -15.33
N PRO A 115 33.39 18.59 -14.93
CA PRO A 115 33.03 17.31 -14.34
C PRO A 115 32.23 17.49 -13.06
N LYS A 116 31.19 16.69 -12.91
CA LYS A 116 30.29 16.68 -11.74
C LYS A 116 30.13 15.27 -11.18
N THR A 117 29.84 15.18 -9.89
CA THR A 117 29.29 13.95 -9.33
C THR A 117 27.86 13.77 -9.82
N LEU A 118 27.32 12.55 -9.78
CA LEU A 118 25.90 12.32 -10.10
C LEU A 118 24.97 13.20 -9.22
N LYS A 119 25.33 13.36 -7.94
CA LYS A 119 24.56 14.18 -7.02
C LYS A 119 24.53 15.65 -7.45
N ASP A 120 25.68 16.22 -7.80
CA ASP A 120 25.78 17.62 -8.22
C ASP A 120 25.19 17.83 -9.61
N PHE A 121 25.29 16.83 -10.49
CA PHE A 121 24.65 16.85 -11.81
C PHE A 121 23.11 16.89 -11.67
N ASN A 122 22.54 16.03 -10.85
CA ASN A 122 21.10 15.98 -10.60
C ASN A 122 20.59 17.23 -9.89
N ALA A 123 21.38 17.78 -8.96
CA ALA A 123 21.01 18.97 -8.21
C ALA A 123 21.20 20.28 -9.00
N TYR A 124 21.87 20.24 -10.15
CA TYR A 124 22.28 21.46 -10.87
C TYR A 124 21.10 22.32 -11.34
N LEU A 125 20.02 21.66 -11.77
CA LEU A 125 18.81 22.35 -12.23
C LEU A 125 17.91 22.82 -11.08
N GLY A 126 18.22 22.47 -9.84
CA GLY A 126 17.41 22.85 -8.67
C GLY A 126 16.02 22.18 -8.62
N ILE A 127 15.81 21.12 -9.39
CA ILE A 127 14.51 20.44 -9.54
C ILE A 127 14.65 19.02 -8.97
N ASP A 128 13.63 18.55 -8.26
CA ASP A 128 13.57 17.13 -7.88
C ASP A 128 13.50 16.25 -9.14
N MET A 129 14.40 15.28 -9.24
CA MET A 129 14.53 14.47 -10.46
C MET A 129 13.34 13.57 -10.74
N ASN A 130 12.57 13.18 -9.70
CA ASN A 130 11.35 12.39 -9.89
C ASN A 130 10.21 13.26 -10.41
N GLU A 131 10.07 14.46 -9.85
CA GLU A 131 9.11 15.44 -10.36
C GLU A 131 9.47 15.86 -11.79
N PHE A 132 10.73 16.14 -12.04
CA PHE A 132 11.20 16.48 -13.38
C PHE A 132 10.90 15.38 -14.40
N LYS A 133 11.14 14.12 -14.03
CA LYS A 133 10.81 12.98 -14.88
C LYS A 133 9.31 12.88 -15.17
N MET A 134 8.46 13.11 -14.17
CA MET A 134 7.01 13.14 -14.35
C MET A 134 6.53 14.30 -15.24
N CYS A 135 7.23 15.42 -15.19
CA CYS A 135 6.97 16.58 -16.04
C CYS A 135 7.48 16.44 -17.46
N SER A 136 8.41 15.52 -17.71
CA SER A 136 9.12 15.40 -18.99
C SER A 136 8.71 14.17 -19.82
N ASN A 137 8.22 13.11 -19.18
CA ASN A 137 7.79 11.88 -19.85
C ASN A 137 6.31 11.60 -19.53
N ILE A 138 5.49 11.56 -20.57
CA ILE A 138 4.03 11.37 -20.44
C ILE A 138 3.62 10.04 -19.79
N ASN A 139 4.51 9.05 -19.70
CA ASN A 139 4.26 7.77 -19.06
C ASN A 139 4.67 7.76 -17.57
N ALA A 140 5.52 8.69 -17.14
CA ALA A 140 6.21 8.60 -15.86
C ALA A 140 5.27 8.64 -14.64
N PHE A 141 4.23 9.45 -14.68
CA PHE A 141 3.24 9.48 -13.61
C PHE A 141 2.41 8.19 -13.54
N LEU A 142 1.96 7.71 -14.70
CA LEU A 142 1.14 6.50 -14.80
C LEU A 142 1.90 5.19 -14.56
N ALA A 143 3.23 5.23 -14.57
CA ALA A 143 4.08 4.11 -14.17
C ALA A 143 4.13 3.90 -12.64
N LYS A 144 3.67 4.87 -11.85
CA LYS A 144 3.56 4.75 -10.40
C LYS A 144 2.43 3.79 -10.01
N LYS A 145 2.52 3.27 -8.79
CA LYS A 145 1.43 2.46 -8.24
C LYS A 145 0.16 3.32 -8.03
N PRO A 146 -1.04 2.75 -8.17
CA PRO A 146 -2.29 3.49 -7.97
C PRO A 146 -2.39 4.24 -6.63
N VAL A 147 -1.80 3.66 -5.56
CA VAL A 147 -1.75 4.31 -4.24
C VAL A 147 -0.89 5.57 -4.29
N GLU A 148 0.30 5.50 -4.85
CA GLU A 148 1.23 6.63 -4.98
C GLU A 148 0.66 7.74 -5.87
N MET A 149 -0.01 7.36 -6.98
CA MET A 149 -0.72 8.33 -7.83
C MET A 149 -1.80 9.06 -7.04
N ARG A 150 -2.60 8.31 -6.26
CA ARG A 150 -3.67 8.86 -5.45
C ARG A 150 -3.17 9.81 -4.36
N GLU A 151 -2.11 9.43 -3.65
CA GLU A 151 -1.46 10.27 -2.65
C GLU A 151 -0.98 11.60 -3.27
N PHE A 152 -0.33 11.53 -4.41
CA PHE A 152 0.08 12.72 -5.14
C PHE A 152 -1.12 13.60 -5.53
N LEU A 153 -2.16 13.02 -6.11
CA LEU A 153 -3.35 13.76 -6.53
C LEU A 153 -4.05 14.44 -5.33
N PHE A 154 -4.13 13.77 -4.20
CA PHE A 154 -4.71 14.36 -3.00
C PHE A 154 -3.82 15.42 -2.33
N SER A 155 -2.51 15.36 -2.51
CA SER A 155 -1.64 16.44 -2.05
C SER A 155 -1.90 17.77 -2.77
N LEU A 156 -2.56 17.74 -3.93
CA LEU A 156 -2.97 18.93 -4.69
C LEU A 156 -4.24 19.57 -4.13
N THR A 157 -5.03 18.80 -3.38
CA THR A 157 -6.24 19.32 -2.76
C THR A 157 -5.88 20.00 -1.45
N GLY A 158 -6.39 21.20 -1.20
CA GLY A 158 -6.24 21.85 0.10
C GLY A 158 -6.78 20.98 1.24
N SER A 159 -6.50 21.35 2.48
CA SER A 159 -7.03 20.64 3.66
C SER A 159 -8.54 20.82 3.74
N VAL A 160 -9.28 19.87 3.20
CA VAL A 160 -10.75 19.82 3.30
C VAL A 160 -11.09 19.02 4.54
N THR A 161 -11.68 19.66 5.56
CA THR A 161 -12.11 19.00 6.79
C THR A 161 -13.58 18.65 6.73
N ASP A 162 -14.00 17.58 7.40
CA ASP A 162 -15.40 17.16 7.48
C ASP A 162 -16.28 18.29 8.03
N LEU A 163 -15.76 19.04 9.00
CA LEU A 163 -16.44 20.19 9.56
C LEU A 163 -16.67 21.30 8.51
N SER A 164 -15.62 21.65 7.74
CA SER A 164 -15.75 22.71 6.72
C SER A 164 -16.74 22.32 5.61
N ILE A 165 -16.83 21.05 5.28
CA ILE A 165 -17.83 20.54 4.32
C ILE A 165 -19.23 20.69 4.92
N ALA A 166 -19.42 20.23 6.16
CA ALA A 166 -20.71 20.31 6.82
C ALA A 166 -21.21 21.77 6.97
N GLU A 167 -20.30 22.70 7.26
CA GLU A 167 -20.63 24.14 7.33
C GLU A 167 -20.97 24.75 5.97
N SER A 168 -20.49 24.17 4.88
CA SER A 168 -20.72 24.69 3.53
C SER A 168 -22.03 24.19 2.87
N LYS A 169 -22.70 23.21 3.47
CA LYS A 169 -23.90 22.55 2.89
C LYS A 169 -25.05 22.57 3.89
N ASP A 170 -26.13 23.27 3.54
CA ASP A 170 -27.31 23.37 4.39
C ASP A 170 -27.87 22.01 4.80
N GLU A 171 -27.84 21.03 3.91
CA GLU A 171 -28.30 19.65 4.15
C GLU A 171 -27.47 18.87 5.18
N LEU A 172 -26.24 19.34 5.51
CA LEU A 172 -25.35 18.72 6.49
C LEU A 172 -25.25 19.56 7.79
N SER A 173 -26.01 20.63 7.89
CA SER A 173 -25.95 21.56 9.04
C SER A 173 -26.17 20.89 10.40
N GLU A 174 -26.96 19.82 10.45
CA GLU A 174 -27.20 19.05 11.67
C GLU A 174 -25.94 18.29 12.17
N LEU A 175 -24.96 18.03 11.31
CA LEU A 175 -23.70 17.41 11.71
C LEU A 175 -22.70 18.39 12.32
N VAL A 176 -22.82 19.69 12.07
CA VAL A 176 -21.82 20.70 12.43
C VAL A 176 -21.48 20.65 13.91
N GLU A 177 -22.50 20.69 14.79
CA GLU A 177 -22.27 20.67 16.23
C GLU A 177 -21.68 19.36 16.75
N GLN A 178 -21.95 18.27 16.07
CA GLN A 178 -21.40 16.96 16.41
C GLN A 178 -19.96 16.81 15.92
N LEU A 179 -19.65 17.28 14.71
CA LEU A 179 -18.32 17.26 14.12
C LEU A 179 -17.31 18.19 14.82
N LYS A 180 -17.79 19.18 15.58
CA LYS A 180 -16.92 19.97 16.46
C LYS A 180 -16.37 19.16 17.64
N LYS A 181 -17.03 18.06 18.01
CA LYS A 181 -16.72 17.26 19.21
C LYS A 181 -16.11 15.90 18.85
N TYR A 182 -16.52 15.33 17.74
CA TYR A 182 -16.18 13.98 17.32
C TYR A 182 -15.84 13.96 15.83
N SER A 183 -14.99 13.05 15.42
CA SER A 183 -14.75 12.77 14.00
C SER A 183 -15.97 12.10 13.36
N ALA A 184 -16.08 12.16 12.05
CA ALA A 184 -17.13 11.47 11.29
C ALA A 184 -17.12 9.94 11.55
N GLU A 185 -15.93 9.36 11.70
CA GLU A 185 -15.74 7.94 11.98
C GLU A 185 -16.25 7.57 13.38
N GLU A 186 -15.93 8.39 14.39
CA GLU A 186 -16.43 8.20 15.76
C GLU A 186 -17.95 8.31 15.82
N LEU A 187 -18.53 9.33 15.17
CA LEU A 187 -19.98 9.50 15.07
C LEU A 187 -20.63 8.29 14.39
N SER A 188 -20.06 7.83 13.28
CA SER A 188 -20.57 6.64 12.58
C SER A 188 -20.55 5.40 13.47
N ALA A 189 -19.47 5.18 14.22
CA ALA A 189 -19.35 4.06 15.15
C ALA A 189 -20.39 4.15 16.28
N MET A 190 -20.56 5.34 16.89
CA MET A 190 -21.53 5.61 17.95
C MET A 190 -22.97 5.34 17.49
N HIS A 191 -23.35 5.88 16.33
CA HIS A 191 -24.73 5.74 15.84
C HIS A 191 -25.02 4.33 15.31
N LYS A 192 -24.02 3.63 14.71
CA LYS A 192 -24.14 2.19 14.38
C LYS A 192 -24.33 1.32 15.62
N ALA A 193 -23.59 1.58 16.69
CA ALA A 193 -23.74 0.87 17.94
C ALA A 193 -25.12 1.13 18.59
N THR A 194 -25.55 2.38 18.60
CA THR A 194 -26.90 2.76 19.11
C THR A 194 -27.99 2.08 18.31
N LYS A 195 -27.95 2.16 16.97
CA LYS A 195 -28.89 1.49 16.08
C LYS A 195 -28.97 -0.02 16.35
N ALA A 196 -27.81 -0.68 16.47
CA ALA A 196 -27.71 -2.12 16.70
C ALA A 196 -28.28 -2.51 18.10
N ARG A 197 -28.03 -1.69 19.11
CA ARG A 197 -28.59 -1.88 20.46
C ARG A 197 -30.11 -1.72 20.45
N VAL A 198 -30.59 -0.62 19.92
CA VAL A 198 -32.02 -0.30 19.88
C VAL A 198 -32.80 -1.32 19.04
N ALA A 199 -32.23 -1.78 17.91
CA ALA A 199 -32.84 -2.83 17.09
C ALA A 199 -33.04 -4.16 17.83
N LYS A 200 -32.27 -4.43 18.89
CA LYS A 200 -32.46 -5.60 19.77
C LYS A 200 -33.47 -5.32 20.90
N GLU A 201 -33.51 -4.09 21.39
CA GLU A 201 -34.38 -3.71 22.52
C GLU A 201 -35.86 -3.56 22.11
N ILE A 202 -36.14 -3.03 20.90
CA ILE A 202 -37.52 -2.83 20.43
C ILE A 202 -38.34 -4.13 20.42
N PRO A 203 -37.86 -5.26 19.81
CA PRO A 203 -38.64 -6.50 19.81
C PRO A 203 -38.94 -7.04 21.22
N VAL A 204 -38.05 -6.80 22.18
CA VAL A 204 -38.25 -7.18 23.58
C VAL A 204 -39.37 -6.35 24.17
N LEU A 205 -39.38 -5.04 23.95
CA LEU A 205 -40.46 -4.15 24.41
C LEU A 205 -41.79 -4.49 23.71
N ASP A 206 -41.78 -4.80 22.42
CA ASP A 206 -42.97 -5.24 21.69
C ASP A 206 -43.57 -6.51 22.31
N GLY A 207 -42.70 -7.44 22.75
CA GLY A 207 -43.11 -8.62 23.50
C GLY A 207 -43.77 -8.25 24.83
N GLN A 208 -43.16 -7.35 25.60
CA GLN A 208 -43.68 -6.87 26.88
C GLN A 208 -44.99 -6.09 26.73
N ILE A 209 -45.09 -5.25 25.69
CA ILE A 209 -46.33 -4.51 25.38
C ILE A 209 -47.47 -5.48 25.09
N LYS A 210 -47.22 -6.44 24.16
CA LYS A 210 -48.23 -7.46 23.82
C LYS A 210 -48.66 -8.29 25.00
N GLU A 211 -47.74 -8.64 25.87
CA GLU A 211 -48.05 -9.34 27.13
C GLU A 211 -48.94 -8.48 28.00
N LYS A 212 -48.62 -7.19 28.19
CA LYS A 212 -49.42 -6.28 29.00
C LYS A 212 -50.82 -5.98 28.41
N GLU A 213 -50.87 -5.79 27.09
CA GLU A 213 -52.16 -5.64 26.39
C GLU A 213 -53.07 -6.85 26.58
N ARG A 214 -52.47 -8.05 26.49
CA ARG A 214 -53.17 -9.29 26.74
C ARG A 214 -53.66 -9.40 28.21
N ASP A 215 -52.80 -9.01 29.14
CA ASP A 215 -53.13 -8.98 30.56
C ASP A 215 -54.33 -8.07 30.84
N ILE A 216 -54.33 -6.87 30.27
CA ILE A 216 -55.42 -5.88 30.40
C ILE A 216 -56.71 -6.42 29.76
N GLN A 217 -56.62 -7.03 28.60
CA GLN A 217 -57.80 -7.57 27.90
C GLN A 217 -58.43 -8.74 28.66
N ILE A 218 -57.61 -9.61 29.24
CA ILE A 218 -58.08 -10.70 30.08
C ILE A 218 -58.79 -10.16 31.33
N LYS A 219 -58.33 -9.00 31.83
CA LYS A 219 -58.90 -8.38 33.07
C LYS A 219 -60.22 -7.69 32.85
N SER A 220 -60.54 -7.24 31.65
CA SER A 220 -61.73 -6.39 31.42
C SER A 220 -63.05 -7.12 31.23
N ASP A 221 -63.04 -8.44 31.06
CA ASP A 221 -64.24 -9.18 30.56
C ASP A 221 -64.96 -10.08 31.57
N THR A 222 -64.88 -9.83 32.88
CA THR A 222 -65.20 -10.90 33.79
C THR A 222 -66.23 -10.63 34.92
N ASP A 223 -67.14 -11.60 35.09
CA ASP A 223 -68.03 -11.71 36.24
C ASP A 223 -67.27 -12.29 37.48
N LEU A 224 -67.00 -11.44 38.44
CA LEU A 224 -66.12 -11.72 39.61
C LEU A 224 -66.63 -12.86 40.48
N SER A 225 -67.94 -13.01 40.67
CA SER A 225 -68.51 -14.02 41.54
C SER A 225 -68.45 -15.43 40.93
N ALA A 226 -68.70 -15.55 39.65
CA ALA A 226 -68.53 -16.80 38.92
C ALA A 226 -67.02 -17.25 38.87
N LEU A 227 -66.10 -16.29 38.81
CA LEU A 227 -64.66 -16.57 38.81
C LEU A 227 -64.15 -16.99 40.20
N GLU A 228 -64.66 -16.41 41.30
CA GLU A 228 -64.28 -16.84 42.64
C GLU A 228 -64.70 -18.26 42.91
N LEU A 229 -65.88 -18.63 42.42
CA LEU A 229 -66.39 -20.02 42.53
C LEU A 229 -65.52 -20.96 41.70
N ALA A 230 -65.23 -20.59 40.45
CA ALA A 230 -64.36 -21.38 39.58
C ALA A 230 -62.91 -21.48 40.11
N ARG A 231 -62.37 -20.39 40.68
CA ARG A 231 -61.06 -20.39 41.37
C ARG A 231 -61.01 -21.43 42.48
N ASN A 232 -62.04 -21.47 43.33
CA ASN A 232 -62.09 -22.40 44.46
C ASN A 232 -62.18 -23.85 43.97
N GLN A 233 -62.97 -24.12 42.93
CA GLN A 233 -63.10 -25.46 42.35
C GLN A 233 -61.76 -25.94 41.73
N ILE A 234 -61.06 -25.06 41.07
CA ILE A 234 -59.76 -25.40 40.47
C ILE A 234 -58.67 -25.55 41.52
N LYS A 235 -58.71 -24.76 42.61
CA LYS A 235 -57.79 -24.96 43.74
C LYS A 235 -57.96 -26.35 44.37
N GLU A 236 -59.20 -26.80 44.52
CA GLU A 236 -59.50 -28.16 45.01
C GLU A 236 -59.00 -29.25 44.05
N GLN A 237 -59.11 -29.03 42.73
CA GLN A 237 -58.53 -29.93 41.70
C GLN A 237 -57.00 -29.91 41.71
N ILE A 238 -56.34 -28.76 41.88
CA ILE A 238 -54.89 -28.66 42.01
C ILE A 238 -54.40 -29.38 43.29
N GLU A 239 -55.10 -29.20 44.45
CA GLU A 239 -54.75 -29.89 45.69
C GLU A 239 -54.83 -31.42 45.54
N LYS A 240 -55.85 -31.90 44.84
CA LYS A 240 -55.97 -33.31 44.51
C LYS A 240 -54.89 -33.82 43.55
N ASN A 241 -54.61 -33.06 42.51
CA ASN A 241 -53.59 -33.41 41.55
C ASN A 241 -52.21 -33.37 42.22
N ILE A 242 -51.91 -32.36 43.07
CA ILE A 242 -50.65 -32.25 43.82
C ILE A 242 -50.52 -33.47 44.80
N LYS A 243 -51.61 -33.91 45.38
CA LYS A 243 -51.58 -35.09 46.25
C LYS A 243 -51.24 -36.35 45.44
N GLU A 244 -51.82 -36.50 44.27
CA GLU A 244 -51.47 -37.59 43.33
C GLU A 244 -50.05 -37.44 42.73
N GLN A 245 -49.56 -36.21 42.56
CA GLN A 245 -48.16 -35.95 42.15
C GLN A 245 -47.19 -36.30 43.28
N THR A 246 -47.54 -36.01 44.55
CA THR A 246 -46.62 -36.27 45.67
C THR A 246 -46.28 -37.75 45.79
N ASP A 247 -47.27 -38.64 45.53
CA ASP A 247 -47.02 -40.09 45.48
C ASP A 247 -46.15 -40.50 44.24
N THR A 248 -46.23 -39.71 43.21
CA THR A 248 -45.42 -39.91 41.97
C THR A 248 -44.04 -39.22 42.02
N GLU A 249 -43.92 -38.17 42.89
CA GLU A 249 -42.69 -37.35 43.00
C GLU A 249 -41.51 -38.09 43.62
N ILE A 250 -41.78 -39.07 44.52
CA ILE A 250 -40.67 -39.90 45.04
C ILE A 250 -39.97 -40.65 43.90
N LEU A 251 -40.77 -41.16 42.96
CA LEU A 251 -40.27 -41.89 41.82
C LEU A 251 -39.63 -40.94 40.75
N ILE A 252 -40.05 -39.69 40.76
CA ILE A 252 -39.56 -38.70 39.81
C ILE A 252 -38.34 -37.96 40.34
N ALA A 253 -38.24 -37.73 41.67
CA ALA A 253 -37.01 -37.20 42.25
C ALA A 253 -35.77 -38.10 41.88
N GLU A 254 -36.02 -39.41 41.82
CA GLU A 254 -35.01 -40.34 41.31
C GLU A 254 -34.75 -40.14 39.81
N SER A 255 -35.78 -39.85 38.99
CA SER A 255 -35.65 -39.62 37.57
C SER A 255 -34.98 -38.29 37.26
N ASP A 256 -35.34 -37.21 38.00
CA ASP A 256 -34.72 -35.88 37.82
C ASP A 256 -33.27 -35.88 38.28
N THR A 257 -32.97 -36.58 39.39
CA THR A 257 -31.60 -36.78 39.85
C THR A 257 -30.81 -37.56 38.80
N ALA A 258 -31.39 -38.63 38.28
CA ALA A 258 -30.76 -39.44 37.24
C ALA A 258 -30.60 -38.67 35.92
N THR A 259 -31.57 -37.78 35.59
CA THR A 259 -31.47 -36.91 34.39
C THR A 259 -30.43 -35.82 34.57
N SER A 260 -30.40 -35.20 35.76
CA SER A 260 -29.38 -34.20 36.11
C SER A 260 -27.97 -34.81 36.06
N ASP A 261 -27.84 -36.00 36.67
CA ASP A 261 -26.60 -36.76 36.62
C ASP A 261 -26.20 -37.09 35.16
N LEU A 262 -27.21 -37.49 34.36
CA LEU A 262 -26.98 -37.78 32.92
C LEU A 262 -26.53 -36.54 32.14
N MET A 263 -27.15 -35.38 32.44
CA MET A 263 -26.74 -34.12 31.84
C MET A 263 -25.33 -33.70 32.30
N ALA A 264 -25.06 -33.84 33.61
CA ALA A 264 -23.74 -33.56 34.16
C ALA A 264 -22.66 -34.48 33.54
N LEU A 265 -23.01 -35.78 33.36
CA LEU A 265 -22.14 -36.73 32.71
C LEU A 265 -21.95 -36.41 31.23
N LYS A 266 -23.01 -36.01 30.50
CA LYS A 266 -22.90 -35.55 29.11
C LYS A 266 -22.08 -34.27 28.98
N PHE A 267 -22.31 -33.31 29.93
CA PHE A 267 -21.51 -32.10 29.99
C PHE A 267 -20.04 -32.42 30.24
N LYS A 268 -19.79 -33.33 31.23
CA LYS A 268 -18.44 -33.81 31.51
C LYS A 268 -17.80 -34.50 30.28
N LEU A 269 -18.59 -35.28 29.54
CA LEU A 269 -18.14 -35.90 28.30
C LEU A 269 -17.76 -34.84 27.25
N SER A 270 -18.61 -33.82 27.09
CA SER A 270 -18.34 -32.68 26.19
C SER A 270 -17.14 -31.84 26.67
N GLU A 271 -17.00 -31.68 27.99
CA GLU A 271 -15.88 -30.96 28.59
C GLU A 271 -14.55 -31.68 28.32
N ILE A 272 -14.53 -33.02 28.47
CA ILE A 272 -13.35 -33.84 28.12
C ILE A 272 -12.99 -33.61 26.65
N GLN A 273 -13.99 -33.65 25.77
CA GLN A 273 -13.81 -33.47 24.34
C GLN A 273 -13.34 -32.05 23.98
N ASN A 274 -13.99 -31.06 24.60
CA ASN A 274 -13.63 -29.65 24.41
C ASN A 274 -12.26 -29.33 25.00
N THR A 275 -11.96 -29.88 26.20
CA THR A 275 -10.66 -29.68 26.84
C THR A 275 -9.53 -30.30 25.99
N ALA A 276 -9.79 -31.46 25.41
CA ALA A 276 -8.85 -32.10 24.50
C ALA A 276 -8.65 -31.26 23.23
N ASN A 277 -9.74 -30.75 22.66
CA ASN A 277 -9.68 -29.89 21.47
C ASN A 277 -9.05 -28.53 21.79
N THR A 278 -9.40 -27.93 22.94
CA THR A 278 -8.81 -26.65 23.37
C THR A 278 -7.30 -26.74 23.53
N LYS A 279 -6.84 -27.85 24.12
CA LYS A 279 -5.39 -28.08 24.22
C LYS A 279 -4.69 -28.11 22.86
N ILE A 280 -5.35 -28.69 21.86
CA ILE A 280 -4.79 -28.67 20.50
C ILE A 280 -4.84 -27.27 19.90
N GLU A 281 -5.95 -26.57 20.08
CA GLU A 281 -6.05 -25.20 19.58
C GLU A 281 -5.07 -24.25 20.31
N GLU A 282 -4.87 -24.44 21.59
CA GLU A 282 -3.82 -23.73 22.33
C GLU A 282 -2.42 -24.07 21.79
N GLN A 283 -2.16 -25.35 21.53
CA GLN A 283 -0.89 -25.76 20.92
C GLN A 283 -0.73 -25.19 19.51
N LYS A 284 -1.79 -25.19 18.70
CA LYS A 284 -1.77 -24.58 17.37
C LYS A 284 -1.58 -23.06 17.44
N ALA A 285 -2.21 -22.42 18.45
CA ALA A 285 -2.08 -20.99 18.69
C ALA A 285 -0.65 -20.64 19.16
N ASP A 286 -0.11 -21.43 20.10
CA ASP A 286 1.26 -21.26 20.57
C ASP A 286 2.26 -21.44 19.43
N LEU A 287 2.08 -22.50 18.64
CA LEU A 287 2.92 -22.74 17.44
C LEU A 287 2.76 -21.59 16.44
N SER A 288 1.54 -21.07 16.25
CA SER A 288 1.30 -19.93 15.36
C SER A 288 1.99 -18.67 15.86
N ALA A 289 1.94 -18.43 17.17
CA ALA A 289 2.66 -17.30 17.78
C ALA A 289 4.17 -17.43 17.61
N LYS A 290 4.71 -18.63 17.84
CA LYS A 290 6.13 -18.93 17.63
C LYS A 290 6.55 -18.78 16.17
N ILE A 291 5.71 -19.26 15.24
CA ILE A 291 5.94 -19.09 13.79
C ILE A 291 5.96 -17.59 13.45
N SER A 292 4.97 -16.84 13.94
CA SER A 292 4.87 -15.40 13.68
C SER A 292 6.05 -14.62 14.26
N GLU A 293 6.50 -14.99 15.46
CA GLU A 293 7.70 -14.40 16.06
C GLU A 293 8.95 -14.70 15.24
N LYS A 294 9.11 -15.97 14.85
CA LYS A 294 10.23 -16.38 14.02
C LYS A 294 10.19 -15.73 12.64
N GLN A 295 8.99 -15.60 12.05
CA GLN A 295 8.82 -14.94 10.77
C GLN A 295 9.27 -13.47 10.83
N ARG A 296 8.90 -12.75 11.89
CA ARG A 296 9.41 -11.38 12.08
C ARG A 296 10.91 -11.33 12.15
N LYS A 297 11.52 -12.27 12.92
CA LYS A 297 12.98 -12.34 13.03
C LYS A 297 13.63 -12.69 11.69
N TYR A 298 13.00 -13.55 10.91
CA TYR A 298 13.44 -13.85 9.55
C TYR A 298 13.37 -12.61 8.65
N ASP A 299 12.21 -11.94 8.65
CA ASP A 299 11.99 -10.74 7.83
C ASP A 299 12.94 -9.59 8.21
N ASP A 300 13.26 -9.47 9.50
CA ASP A 300 14.22 -8.49 9.99
C ASP A 300 15.64 -8.84 9.54
N ALA A 301 16.07 -10.09 9.74
CA ALA A 301 17.37 -10.56 9.30
C ALA A 301 17.52 -10.45 7.78
N HIS A 302 16.47 -10.80 7.05
CA HIS A 302 16.44 -10.70 5.59
C HIS A 302 16.59 -9.25 5.10
N ARG A 303 15.85 -8.33 5.71
CA ARG A 303 15.98 -6.89 5.39
C ARG A 303 17.37 -6.36 5.70
N GLU A 304 17.91 -6.76 6.84
CA GLU A 304 19.24 -6.33 7.25
C GLU A 304 20.32 -6.94 6.34
N ALA A 305 20.23 -8.23 6.02
CA ALA A 305 21.14 -8.90 5.10
C ALA A 305 21.08 -8.28 3.68
N ALA A 306 19.88 -7.97 3.21
CA ALA A 306 19.68 -7.25 1.95
C ALA A 306 20.33 -5.86 1.98
N SER A 307 20.14 -5.11 3.07
CA SER A 307 20.78 -3.81 3.27
C SER A 307 22.31 -3.91 3.26
N LEU A 308 22.84 -4.90 3.99
CA LEU A 308 24.29 -5.14 3.99
C LEU A 308 24.80 -5.56 2.61
N SER A 309 23.99 -6.28 1.82
CA SER A 309 24.36 -6.62 0.45
C SER A 309 24.59 -5.40 -0.44
N TYR A 310 23.77 -4.37 -0.27
CA TYR A 310 24.00 -3.09 -0.96
C TYR A 310 25.26 -2.40 -0.45
N THR A 311 25.48 -2.43 0.87
CA THR A 311 26.67 -1.83 1.47
C THR A 311 27.95 -2.56 1.00
N VAL A 312 27.91 -3.89 0.96
CA VAL A 312 29.01 -4.71 0.41
C VAL A 312 29.36 -4.27 -1.02
N LYS A 313 28.33 -4.21 -1.90
CA LYS A 313 28.55 -3.81 -3.30
C LYS A 313 29.09 -2.37 -3.41
N ALA A 314 28.59 -1.48 -2.57
CA ALA A 314 29.06 -0.09 -2.55
C ALA A 314 30.54 -0.01 -2.12
N LEU A 315 30.89 -0.73 -1.05
CA LEU A 315 32.27 -0.76 -0.55
C LEU A 315 33.21 -1.48 -1.54
N GLU A 316 32.77 -2.59 -2.15
CA GLU A 316 33.52 -3.26 -3.21
C GLU A 316 33.83 -2.30 -4.37
N SER A 317 32.80 -1.55 -4.79
CA SER A 317 32.96 -0.56 -5.84
C SER A 317 33.88 0.60 -5.43
N SER A 318 33.79 1.02 -4.15
CA SER A 318 34.63 2.07 -3.59
C SER A 318 36.10 1.63 -3.55
N VAL A 319 36.35 0.43 -3.00
CA VAL A 319 37.70 -0.15 -2.93
C VAL A 319 38.29 -0.28 -4.34
N ALA A 320 37.55 -0.94 -5.26
CA ALA A 320 38.00 -1.14 -6.63
C ALA A 320 38.28 0.19 -7.36
N GLY A 321 37.37 1.16 -7.17
CA GLY A 321 37.53 2.49 -7.76
C GLY A 321 38.73 3.27 -7.17
N ALA A 322 38.97 3.12 -5.88
CA ALA A 322 40.10 3.74 -5.21
C ALA A 322 41.43 3.06 -5.60
N GLU A 323 41.44 1.73 -5.74
CA GLU A 323 42.60 0.97 -6.21
C GLU A 323 43.00 1.35 -7.65
N GLU A 324 41.99 1.46 -8.53
CA GLU A 324 42.22 1.88 -9.90
C GLU A 324 42.80 3.31 -9.96
N LYS A 325 42.19 4.22 -9.19
CA LYS A 325 42.69 5.60 -9.08
C LYS A 325 44.11 5.64 -8.54
N ARG A 326 44.41 4.84 -7.52
CA ARG A 326 45.73 4.75 -6.93
C ARG A 326 46.74 4.21 -7.92
N LYS A 327 46.35 3.22 -8.72
CA LYS A 327 47.19 2.68 -9.79
C LYS A 327 47.52 3.76 -10.83
N LYS A 328 46.49 4.51 -11.25
CA LYS A 328 46.69 5.66 -12.17
C LYS A 328 47.62 6.73 -11.57
N GLN A 329 47.47 6.99 -10.26
CA GLN A 329 48.38 7.91 -9.58
C GLN A 329 49.81 7.37 -9.56
N ALA A 330 49.99 6.05 -9.37
CA ALA A 330 51.32 5.43 -9.39
C ALA A 330 51.93 5.45 -10.80
N GLU A 331 51.13 5.28 -11.84
CA GLU A 331 51.56 5.40 -13.22
C GLU A 331 51.97 6.86 -13.53
N LEU A 332 51.07 7.79 -13.18
CA LEU A 332 51.32 9.22 -13.35
C LEU A 332 52.57 9.69 -12.59
N TRP A 333 52.78 9.12 -11.37
CA TRP A 333 54.00 9.39 -10.62
C TRP A 333 55.25 8.91 -11.34
N LYS A 334 55.20 7.70 -11.95
CA LYS A 334 56.31 7.15 -12.74
C LYS A 334 56.56 8.00 -13.98
N GLU A 335 55.49 8.37 -14.67
CA GLU A 335 55.60 9.24 -15.86
C GLU A 335 56.19 10.59 -15.48
N THR A 336 55.66 11.23 -14.43
CA THR A 336 56.16 12.53 -13.97
C THR A 336 57.60 12.42 -13.47
N LYS A 337 57.95 11.32 -12.79
CA LYS A 337 59.32 11.07 -12.33
C LYS A 337 60.29 10.94 -13.47
N ASN A 338 59.86 10.20 -14.51
CA ASN A 338 60.71 9.93 -15.69
C ASN A 338 60.64 11.06 -16.74
N MET A 339 59.86 12.10 -16.47
CA MET A 339 59.77 13.22 -17.37
C MET A 339 61.14 13.93 -17.48
N GLU A 340 61.69 13.91 -18.60
CA GLU A 340 62.96 14.61 -18.90
C GLU A 340 62.66 16.03 -19.34
N PHE A 341 63.60 16.84 -19.08
CA PHE A 341 63.51 18.23 -19.50
C PHE A 341 63.72 18.33 -21.02
N ASP A 342 62.79 18.93 -21.65
CA ASP A 342 62.86 19.16 -23.10
C ASP A 342 63.77 20.34 -23.39
N GLU A 343 64.93 20.03 -23.84
CA GLU A 343 66.00 21.02 -24.18
C GLU A 343 65.58 21.98 -25.31
N GLU A 344 64.60 21.60 -26.14
CA GLU A 344 64.04 22.50 -27.17
C GLU A 344 63.37 23.74 -26.59
N LYS A 345 62.93 23.67 -25.33
CA LYS A 345 62.31 24.79 -24.61
C LYS A 345 63.31 25.88 -24.20
N LEU A 346 64.58 25.61 -24.37
CA LEU A 346 65.66 26.59 -24.14
C LEU A 346 65.90 27.52 -25.35
N VAL A 347 65.13 27.26 -26.37
CA VAL A 347 65.20 28.07 -27.61
C VAL A 347 63.88 28.86 -27.73
N CYS A 348 63.98 30.10 -28.10
CA CYS A 348 62.80 30.95 -28.32
C CYS A 348 61.98 30.47 -29.53
N ARG A 349 60.75 30.06 -29.35
CA ARG A 349 59.88 29.58 -30.45
C ARG A 349 59.54 30.61 -31.50
N TYR A 350 59.78 31.90 -31.25
CA TYR A 350 59.47 32.96 -32.19
C TYR A 350 60.67 33.41 -33.02
N CYS A 351 61.87 33.40 -32.44
CA CYS A 351 63.09 33.90 -33.16
C CYS A 351 64.18 32.84 -33.35
N GLY A 352 63.97 31.62 -32.82
CA GLY A 352 64.96 30.53 -33.02
C GLY A 352 66.26 30.70 -32.23
N GLN A 353 66.41 31.74 -31.42
CA GLN A 353 67.64 31.97 -30.65
C GLN A 353 67.51 31.30 -29.27
N GLU A 354 68.64 30.82 -28.80
CA GLU A 354 68.72 30.27 -27.43
C GLU A 354 68.54 31.38 -26.41
N TYR A 355 67.85 31.04 -25.31
CA TYR A 355 67.72 31.97 -24.18
C TYR A 355 69.07 32.19 -23.49
N PRO A 356 69.26 33.37 -22.87
CA PRO A 356 70.47 33.61 -22.05
C PRO A 356 70.59 32.56 -20.94
N GLU A 357 71.82 32.22 -20.53
CA GLU A 357 72.10 31.14 -19.57
C GLU A 357 71.30 31.31 -18.25
N ALA A 358 71.23 32.50 -17.71
CA ALA A 358 70.45 32.78 -16.52
C ALA A 358 68.95 32.45 -16.72
N ARG A 359 68.42 32.60 -17.93
CA ARG A 359 67.05 32.26 -18.28
C ARG A 359 66.85 30.78 -18.52
N LYS A 360 67.85 30.13 -19.10
CA LYS A 360 67.85 28.66 -19.28
C LYS A 360 67.87 27.96 -17.93
N GLU A 361 68.74 28.42 -17.02
CA GLU A 361 68.77 27.89 -15.65
C GLU A 361 67.43 28.07 -14.90
N GLN A 362 66.83 29.22 -15.10
CA GLN A 362 65.51 29.48 -14.50
C GLN A 362 64.44 28.55 -15.07
N ILE A 363 64.41 28.33 -16.38
CA ILE A 363 63.45 27.41 -17.01
C ILE A 363 63.68 25.96 -16.55
N ARG A 364 64.92 25.53 -16.41
CA ARG A 364 65.23 24.21 -15.84
C ARG A 364 64.87 24.12 -14.38
N ALA A 365 65.17 25.15 -13.60
CA ALA A 365 64.81 25.19 -12.19
C ALA A 365 63.29 25.20 -11.96
N ASP A 366 62.54 25.96 -12.77
CA ASP A 366 61.09 25.98 -12.74
C ASP A 366 60.48 24.62 -13.14
N PHE A 367 61.09 23.96 -14.14
CA PHE A 367 60.68 22.59 -14.49
C PHE A 367 60.90 21.61 -13.33
N GLU A 368 62.12 21.62 -12.74
CA GLU A 368 62.40 20.73 -11.61
C GLU A 368 61.52 21.04 -10.39
N LYS A 369 61.29 22.30 -10.12
CA LYS A 369 60.39 22.73 -9.05
C LYS A 369 58.96 22.25 -9.28
N ASN A 370 58.45 22.44 -10.51
CA ASN A 370 57.10 22.03 -10.89
C ASN A 370 56.98 20.50 -10.89
N LYS A 371 57.99 19.80 -11.43
CA LYS A 371 58.06 18.35 -11.40
C LYS A 371 58.05 17.81 -9.99
N LYS A 372 58.82 18.42 -9.09
CA LYS A 372 58.84 18.04 -7.64
C LYS A 372 57.49 18.29 -6.98
N ALA A 373 56.91 19.48 -7.19
CA ALA A 373 55.61 19.82 -6.64
C ALA A 373 54.53 18.87 -7.13
N GLU A 374 54.56 18.50 -8.42
CA GLU A 374 53.61 17.57 -9.00
C GLU A 374 53.79 16.14 -8.44
N LEU A 375 55.06 15.69 -8.25
CA LEU A 375 55.35 14.42 -7.59
C LEU A 375 54.82 14.38 -6.14
N GLU A 376 55.03 15.47 -5.41
CA GLU A 376 54.50 15.57 -4.02
C GLU A 376 52.98 15.53 -4.02
N ARG A 377 52.32 16.23 -4.93
CA ARG A 377 50.88 16.23 -5.12
C ARG A 377 50.35 14.82 -5.41
N ILE A 378 50.97 14.14 -6.37
CA ILE A 378 50.59 12.78 -6.77
C ILE A 378 50.81 11.79 -5.61
N THR A 379 51.96 11.93 -4.91
CA THR A 379 52.26 11.09 -3.76
C THR A 379 51.21 11.25 -2.65
N LYS A 380 50.88 12.49 -2.32
CA LYS A 380 49.83 12.77 -1.32
C LYS A 380 48.47 12.17 -1.72
N ALA A 381 48.10 12.33 -2.98
CA ALA A 381 46.88 11.75 -3.52
C ALA A 381 46.90 10.21 -3.44
N GLY A 382 48.03 9.59 -3.77
CA GLY A 382 48.23 8.15 -3.71
C GLY A 382 48.18 7.58 -2.29
N LEU A 383 48.71 8.33 -1.31
CA LEU A 383 48.67 7.96 0.11
C LEU A 383 47.23 8.06 0.66
N SER A 384 46.52 9.15 0.34
CA SER A 384 45.12 9.30 0.76
C SER A 384 44.23 8.20 0.18
N LEU A 385 44.47 7.81 -1.08
CA LEU A 385 43.75 6.68 -1.68
C LEU A 385 44.09 5.35 -1.01
N LYS A 386 45.35 5.18 -0.56
CA LYS A 386 45.75 3.99 0.20
C LYS A 386 45.00 3.89 1.52
N GLU A 387 44.96 4.98 2.26
CA GLU A 387 44.23 5.03 3.54
C GLU A 387 42.73 4.74 3.33
N GLN A 388 42.16 5.29 2.25
CA GLN A 388 40.77 5.01 1.90
C GLN A 388 40.55 3.54 1.59
N ILE A 389 41.41 2.92 0.78
CA ILE A 389 41.33 1.50 0.45
C ILE A 389 41.41 0.64 1.71
N GLU A 390 42.39 0.92 2.59
CA GLU A 390 42.57 0.16 3.85
C GLU A 390 41.34 0.28 4.74
N LYS A 391 40.78 1.48 4.85
CA LYS A 391 39.58 1.73 5.62
C LYS A 391 38.35 1.01 5.04
N ASP A 392 38.10 1.23 3.76
CA ASP A 392 36.90 0.68 3.11
C ASP A 392 37.01 -0.85 3.01
N ALA A 393 38.22 -1.40 2.83
CA ALA A 393 38.45 -2.85 2.85
C ALA A 393 38.22 -3.48 4.21
N ALA A 394 38.66 -2.81 5.28
CA ALA A 394 38.40 -3.28 6.64
C ALA A 394 36.90 -3.26 6.97
N GLU A 395 36.24 -2.18 6.56
CA GLU A 395 34.78 -2.06 6.72
C GLU A 395 34.04 -3.10 5.88
N LEU A 396 34.51 -3.35 4.66
CA LEU A 396 33.96 -4.39 3.78
C LEU A 396 34.04 -5.77 4.42
N GLU A 397 35.18 -6.08 5.02
CA GLU A 397 35.36 -7.38 5.71
C GLU A 397 34.41 -7.52 6.89
N ASP A 398 34.26 -6.48 7.70
CA ASP A 398 33.31 -6.49 8.82
C ASP A 398 31.86 -6.65 8.34
N VAL A 399 31.46 -5.87 7.32
CA VAL A 399 30.11 -5.95 6.75
C VAL A 399 29.84 -7.33 6.16
N ARG A 400 30.80 -7.92 5.44
CA ARG A 400 30.68 -9.29 4.91
C ARG A 400 30.55 -10.33 6.01
N LYS A 401 31.29 -10.15 7.10
CA LYS A 401 31.18 -11.04 8.25
C LYS A 401 29.78 -10.96 8.87
N ARG A 402 29.29 -9.75 9.08
CA ARG A 402 27.92 -9.54 9.59
C ARG A 402 26.88 -10.12 8.64
N GLN A 403 27.04 -9.90 7.33
CA GLN A 403 26.13 -10.46 6.32
C GLN A 403 26.10 -11.99 6.35
N ARG A 404 27.26 -12.64 6.48
CA ARG A 404 27.30 -14.12 6.58
C ARG A 404 26.55 -14.61 7.82
N VAL A 405 26.79 -13.98 8.97
CA VAL A 405 26.09 -14.33 10.21
C VAL A 405 24.56 -14.17 10.04
N LEU A 406 24.12 -13.12 9.36
CA LEU A 406 22.70 -12.92 9.10
C LEU A 406 22.13 -13.96 8.16
N ASN A 407 22.83 -14.27 7.05
CA ASN A 407 22.40 -15.31 6.12
C ASN A 407 22.31 -16.69 6.80
N ASP A 408 23.29 -17.03 7.63
CA ASP A 408 23.28 -18.28 8.41
C ASP A 408 22.10 -18.27 9.40
N SER A 409 21.83 -17.10 10.00
CA SER A 409 20.68 -16.91 10.87
C SER A 409 19.36 -17.06 10.10
N GLU A 410 19.24 -16.48 8.90
CA GLU A 410 18.06 -16.65 8.03
C GLU A 410 17.78 -18.12 7.74
N VAL A 411 18.80 -18.84 7.31
CA VAL A 411 18.66 -20.29 7.01
C VAL A 411 18.22 -21.05 8.26
N THR A 412 18.81 -20.71 9.40
CA THR A 412 18.46 -21.34 10.67
C THR A 412 17.01 -21.06 11.04
N ILE A 413 16.62 -19.78 11.01
CA ILE A 413 15.25 -19.35 11.36
C ILE A 413 14.23 -19.92 10.36
N PHE A 414 14.56 -19.94 9.07
CA PHE A 414 13.69 -20.55 8.05
C PHE A 414 13.43 -22.05 8.31
N ASN A 415 14.48 -22.78 8.68
CA ASN A 415 14.33 -24.19 9.03
C ASN A 415 13.51 -24.40 10.30
N GLU A 416 13.67 -23.48 11.28
CA GLU A 416 12.83 -23.48 12.49
C GLU A 416 11.36 -23.18 12.18
N ILE A 417 11.09 -22.19 11.31
CA ILE A 417 9.74 -21.89 10.85
C ILE A 417 9.12 -23.10 10.15
N LYS A 418 9.88 -23.71 9.26
CA LYS A 418 9.44 -24.93 8.55
C LYS A 418 9.11 -26.04 9.54
N LYS A 419 10.01 -26.31 10.48
CA LYS A 419 9.79 -27.33 11.51
C LYS A 419 8.53 -27.04 12.33
N LEU A 420 8.36 -25.81 12.80
CA LEU A 420 7.18 -25.41 13.57
C LEU A 420 5.90 -25.48 12.73
N THR A 421 6.00 -25.18 11.44
CA THR A 421 4.87 -25.28 10.51
C THR A 421 4.46 -26.71 10.27
N ASP A 422 5.45 -27.60 10.08
CA ASP A 422 5.22 -29.03 9.93
C ASP A 422 4.65 -29.64 11.23
N GLU A 423 5.19 -29.19 12.38
CA GLU A 423 4.69 -29.60 13.69
C GLU A 423 3.24 -29.15 13.89
N LYS A 424 2.93 -27.90 13.56
CA LYS A 424 1.54 -27.40 13.59
C LYS A 424 0.62 -28.17 12.65
N ALA A 425 1.09 -28.48 11.44
CA ALA A 425 0.31 -29.24 10.45
C ALA A 425 0.11 -30.69 10.85
N SER A 426 1.02 -31.25 11.66
CA SER A 426 0.89 -32.61 12.17
C SER A 426 -0.12 -32.74 13.30
N LEU A 427 -0.54 -31.63 13.90
CA LEU A 427 -1.54 -31.68 14.94
C LEU A 427 -2.91 -32.02 14.35
N PRO A 428 -3.62 -32.94 14.95
CA PRO A 428 -4.91 -33.37 14.45
C PRO A 428 -5.94 -32.24 14.46
N ILE A 429 -6.95 -32.35 13.61
CA ILE A 429 -8.06 -31.39 13.54
C ILE A 429 -8.94 -31.52 14.78
N SER A 430 -9.07 -32.72 15.27
CA SER A 430 -9.81 -33.03 16.49
C SER A 430 -9.16 -34.23 17.20
N VAL A 431 -9.32 -34.26 18.49
CA VAL A 431 -8.86 -35.40 19.28
C VAL A 431 -9.93 -36.47 19.27
N ASP A 432 -9.56 -37.68 18.89
CA ASP A 432 -10.38 -38.83 19.19
C ASP A 432 -10.15 -39.21 20.65
N VAL A 433 -11.11 -38.86 21.49
CA VAL A 433 -11.09 -39.18 22.91
C VAL A 433 -11.74 -40.54 23.22
N SER A 434 -12.13 -41.30 22.18
CA SER A 434 -12.84 -42.58 22.38
C SER A 434 -12.00 -43.63 23.10
N GLY A 435 -10.67 -43.51 23.11
CA GLY A 435 -9.74 -44.34 23.86
C GLY A 435 -9.36 -43.82 25.25
N ASP A 436 -9.84 -42.64 25.62
CA ASP A 436 -9.56 -42.05 26.94
C ASP A 436 -10.32 -42.81 28.03
N ALA A 437 -9.59 -43.21 29.07
CA ALA A 437 -10.16 -43.98 30.17
C ALA A 437 -11.28 -43.24 30.93
N GLU A 438 -11.14 -41.92 31.07
CA GLU A 438 -12.15 -41.07 31.69
C GLU A 438 -13.37 -40.89 30.79
N TYR A 439 -13.16 -40.73 29.47
CA TYR A 439 -14.24 -40.70 28.48
C TYR A 439 -15.05 -41.98 28.48
N ILE A 440 -14.37 -43.17 28.43
CA ILE A 440 -15.00 -44.50 28.46
C ILE A 440 -15.79 -44.68 29.79
N ALA A 441 -15.19 -44.28 30.91
CA ALA A 441 -15.86 -44.40 32.24
C ALA A 441 -17.13 -43.58 32.31
N VAL A 442 -17.06 -42.33 31.82
CA VAL A 442 -18.22 -41.40 31.78
C VAL A 442 -19.27 -41.93 30.79
N GLN A 443 -18.87 -42.45 29.66
CA GLN A 443 -19.76 -43.03 28.65
C GLN A 443 -20.52 -44.27 29.22
N LYS A 444 -19.81 -45.10 29.97
CA LYS A 444 -20.43 -46.23 30.65
C LYS A 444 -21.47 -45.82 31.71
N GLN A 445 -21.13 -44.79 32.51
CA GLN A 445 -22.05 -44.20 33.47
C GLN A 445 -23.29 -43.58 32.80
N ILE A 446 -23.09 -42.98 31.64
CA ILE A 446 -24.19 -42.44 30.82
C ILE A 446 -25.13 -43.56 30.38
N GLU A 447 -24.60 -44.72 29.96
CA GLU A 447 -25.42 -45.84 29.51
C GLU A 447 -26.19 -46.47 30.68
N GLU A 448 -25.53 -46.69 31.81
CA GLU A 448 -26.16 -47.15 33.05
C GLU A 448 -27.27 -46.22 33.49
N LYS A 449 -27.05 -44.89 33.42
CA LYS A 449 -28.05 -43.85 33.76
C LYS A 449 -29.21 -43.82 32.76
N LYS A 450 -28.95 -44.03 31.47
CA LYS A 450 -29.99 -44.14 30.44
C LYS A 450 -30.88 -45.37 30.65
N GLU A 451 -30.28 -46.55 30.96
CA GLU A 451 -31.06 -47.74 31.30
C GLU A 451 -31.94 -47.54 32.55
N HIS A 452 -31.40 -46.85 33.56
CA HIS A 452 -32.16 -46.48 34.75
C HIS A 452 -33.30 -45.53 34.40
N LEU A 453 -33.06 -44.51 33.62
CA LEU A 453 -34.06 -43.58 33.10
C LEU A 453 -35.11 -44.26 32.21
N ALA A 454 -34.72 -45.24 31.39
CA ALA A 454 -35.65 -45.98 30.56
C ALA A 454 -36.64 -46.83 31.41
N LYS A 455 -36.18 -47.32 32.55
CA LYS A 455 -37.04 -48.01 33.52
C LYS A 455 -37.99 -47.04 34.28
N LEU A 456 -37.53 -45.81 34.50
CA LEU A 456 -38.32 -44.75 35.14
C LEU A 456 -39.27 -44.04 34.15
N ASN A 457 -39.03 -44.13 32.84
CA ASN A 457 -39.87 -43.48 31.81
C ASN A 457 -41.31 -43.98 31.75
N SER A 458 -41.61 -45.18 32.29
CA SER A 458 -43.00 -45.62 32.45
C SER A 458 -43.76 -44.85 33.52
N THR A 459 -43.07 -44.20 34.48
CA THR A 459 -43.63 -43.36 35.51
C THR A 459 -43.64 -41.87 35.10
N SER A 460 -42.76 -41.49 34.10
CA SER A 460 -42.66 -40.11 33.64
C SER A 460 -43.82 -39.71 32.72
N SER A 461 -44.46 -40.66 32.01
CA SER A 461 -45.66 -40.35 31.24
C SER A 461 -46.82 -39.91 32.18
N LYS A 462 -46.97 -40.59 33.28
CA LYS A 462 -47.99 -40.25 34.25
C LYS A 462 -47.75 -38.90 34.97
N ARG A 463 -46.47 -38.55 35.18
CA ARG A 463 -46.09 -37.21 35.66
C ARG A 463 -46.29 -36.13 34.59
N SER A 464 -45.93 -36.39 33.34
CA SER A 464 -46.17 -35.42 32.28
C SER A 464 -47.68 -35.17 32.10
N GLU A 465 -48.48 -36.20 32.27
CA GLU A 465 -49.96 -36.09 32.26
C GLU A 465 -50.44 -35.30 33.44
N LEU A 466 -50.07 -35.68 34.70
CA LEU A 466 -50.42 -34.96 35.91
C LEU A 466 -49.86 -33.55 35.95
N LYS A 467 -48.64 -33.35 35.43
CA LYS A 467 -48.03 -32.02 35.32
C LYS A 467 -48.66 -31.21 34.20
N ALA A 468 -49.10 -31.86 33.13
CA ALA A 468 -49.88 -31.19 32.09
C ALA A 468 -51.24 -30.79 32.63
N GLU A 469 -51.93 -31.68 33.39
CA GLU A 469 -53.17 -31.37 34.06
C GLU A 469 -52.98 -30.30 35.17
N GLU A 470 -51.89 -30.39 35.96
CA GLU A 470 -51.57 -29.34 36.95
C GLU A 470 -51.28 -28.00 36.25
N ASN A 471 -50.51 -28.04 35.11
CA ASN A 471 -50.26 -26.84 34.36
C ASN A 471 -51.51 -26.27 33.71
N GLU A 472 -52.43 -27.15 33.26
CA GLU A 472 -53.74 -26.72 32.79
C GLU A 472 -54.57 -26.12 33.93
N PHE A 473 -54.65 -26.78 35.11
CA PHE A 473 -55.34 -26.26 36.28
C PHE A 473 -54.65 -24.97 36.78
N ARG A 474 -53.35 -24.91 36.85
CA ARG A 474 -52.59 -23.69 37.22
C ARG A 474 -52.76 -22.58 36.20
N ALA A 475 -52.76 -22.95 34.91
CA ALA A 475 -53.02 -21.99 33.83
C ALA A 475 -54.47 -21.47 33.96
N GLU A 476 -55.46 -22.36 34.27
CA GLU A 476 -56.82 -21.98 34.45
C GLU A 476 -56.99 -21.19 35.76
N LEU A 477 -56.31 -21.59 36.86
CA LEU A 477 -56.27 -20.84 38.11
C LEU A 477 -55.66 -19.46 37.93
N SER A 478 -54.49 -19.42 37.23
CA SER A 478 -53.82 -18.16 36.89
C SER A 478 -54.67 -17.27 36.01
N ARG A 479 -55.42 -17.89 35.09
CA ARG A 479 -56.42 -17.22 34.27
C ARG A 479 -57.56 -16.65 35.09
N ILE A 480 -58.15 -17.45 35.99
CA ILE A 480 -59.22 -16.99 36.85
C ILE A 480 -58.69 -15.96 37.86
N GLU A 481 -57.55 -16.17 38.48
CA GLU A 481 -56.92 -15.20 39.38
C GLU A 481 -56.54 -13.91 38.67
N SER A 482 -56.07 -14.02 37.41
CA SER A 482 -55.84 -12.86 36.53
C SER A 482 -57.14 -12.13 36.23
N MET A 483 -58.21 -12.89 36.03
CA MET A 483 -59.56 -12.34 35.82
C MET A 483 -60.12 -11.72 37.14
N ILE A 484 -59.86 -12.30 38.32
CA ILE A 484 -60.24 -11.79 39.63
C ILE A 484 -59.48 -10.52 40.02
N LEU A 485 -58.20 -10.44 39.61
CA LEU A 485 -57.40 -9.23 39.75
C LEU A 485 -57.84 -8.08 38.82
N ALA A 486 -58.99 -8.30 38.14
CA ALA A 486 -59.54 -7.38 37.12
C ALA A 486 -60.07 -6.04 37.69
N SER A 487 -60.01 -5.80 38.98
CA SER A 487 -60.38 -4.49 39.52
C SER A 487 -59.26 -3.46 39.58
N ASP A 488 -58.03 -3.83 39.18
CA ASP A 488 -56.90 -2.89 39.21
C ASP A 488 -56.18 -2.89 37.86
N THR A 489 -56.83 -2.38 36.82
CA THR A 489 -56.25 -2.16 35.48
C THR A 489 -55.36 -0.94 35.45
N GLU A 490 -55.54 -0.02 36.41
CA GLU A 490 -54.86 1.29 36.39
C GLU A 490 -53.35 1.17 36.43
N LYS A 491 -52.77 0.27 37.21
CA LYS A 491 -51.31 0.05 37.26
C LYS A 491 -50.75 -0.63 35.99
N ASP A 492 -51.54 -1.53 35.42
CA ASP A 492 -51.13 -2.21 34.19
C ASP A 492 -51.24 -1.27 32.98
N GLU A 493 -52.26 -0.41 32.97
CA GLU A 493 -52.40 0.65 31.95
C GLU A 493 -51.27 1.69 32.06
N GLN A 494 -50.93 2.13 33.29
CA GLN A 494 -49.78 3.00 33.52
C GLN A 494 -48.50 2.33 33.04
N ARG A 495 -48.32 1.05 33.36
CA ARG A 495 -47.12 0.32 32.91
C ARG A 495 -47.08 0.11 31.41
N LEU A 496 -48.22 -0.13 30.79
CA LEU A 496 -48.34 -0.22 29.34
C LEU A 496 -47.95 1.09 28.65
N GLU A 497 -48.41 2.21 29.21
CA GLU A 497 -48.05 3.53 28.68
C GLU A 497 -46.57 3.82 28.85
N GLU A 498 -45.96 3.51 30.00
CA GLU A 498 -44.52 3.63 30.18
C GLU A 498 -43.70 2.80 29.14
N LEU A 499 -44.18 1.57 28.87
CA LEU A 499 -43.53 0.70 27.88
C LEU A 499 -43.67 1.25 26.44
N ARG A 500 -44.86 1.82 26.13
CA ARG A 500 -45.12 2.49 24.85
C ARG A 500 -44.28 3.74 24.68
N GLU A 501 -44.22 4.60 25.70
CA GLU A 501 -43.36 5.77 25.70
C GLU A 501 -41.89 5.39 25.50
N LYS A 502 -41.42 4.37 26.24
CA LYS A 502 -40.06 3.86 26.10
C LYS A 502 -39.81 3.32 24.67
N ARG A 503 -40.79 2.60 24.10
CA ARG A 503 -40.70 2.10 22.72
C ARG A 503 -40.62 3.24 21.72
N ILE A 504 -41.46 4.28 21.88
CA ILE A 504 -41.41 5.48 21.04
C ILE A 504 -40.04 6.17 21.16
N GLY A 505 -39.51 6.31 22.37
CA GLY A 505 -38.19 6.90 22.60
C GLY A 505 -37.05 6.11 21.93
N LEU A 506 -37.14 4.77 21.93
CA LEU A 506 -36.17 3.93 21.23
C LEU A 506 -36.33 4.04 19.70
N GLU A 507 -37.56 4.07 19.19
CA GLU A 507 -37.80 4.29 17.74
C GLU A 507 -37.28 5.65 17.29
N GLN A 508 -37.50 6.70 18.08
CA GLN A 508 -36.92 8.00 17.82
C GLN A 508 -35.40 7.95 17.83
N SER A 509 -34.80 7.33 18.85
CA SER A 509 -33.35 7.18 18.92
C SER A 509 -32.76 6.40 17.75
N LYS A 510 -33.49 5.39 17.23
CA LYS A 510 -33.14 4.66 16.03
C LYS A 510 -33.22 5.54 14.79
N ALA A 511 -34.33 6.26 14.65
CA ALA A 511 -34.54 7.17 13.51
C ALA A 511 -33.49 8.30 13.48
N ASP A 512 -33.20 8.89 14.66
CA ASP A 512 -32.17 9.90 14.81
C ASP A 512 -30.79 9.34 14.42
N SER A 513 -30.48 8.13 14.88
CA SER A 513 -29.21 7.47 14.53
C SER A 513 -29.14 7.13 13.04
N GLU A 514 -30.23 6.66 12.44
CA GLU A 514 -30.31 6.40 11.00
C GLU A 514 -30.15 7.68 10.19
N LYS A 515 -30.79 8.77 10.65
CA LYS A 515 -30.65 10.10 10.02
C LYS A 515 -29.20 10.58 10.06
N ILE A 516 -28.55 10.49 11.21
CA ILE A 516 -27.14 10.91 11.32
C ILE A 516 -26.23 10.03 10.45
N LEU A 517 -26.46 8.72 10.39
CA LEU A 517 -25.70 7.83 9.51
C LEU A 517 -25.92 8.17 8.04
N ASP A 518 -27.13 8.47 7.62
CA ASP A 518 -27.42 8.94 6.24
C ASP A 518 -26.72 10.28 5.94
N LEU A 519 -26.70 11.20 6.91
CA LEU A 519 -25.99 12.46 6.76
C LEU A 519 -24.49 12.26 6.68
N LEU A 520 -23.91 11.31 7.44
CA LEU A 520 -22.49 10.96 7.37
C LEU A 520 -22.15 10.30 6.03
N ASP A 521 -23.01 9.43 5.50
CA ASP A 521 -22.84 8.85 4.18
C ASP A 521 -22.92 9.93 3.08
N LYS A 522 -23.80 10.94 3.24
CA LYS A 522 -23.84 12.11 2.35
C LYS A 522 -22.60 12.97 2.48
N LEU A 523 -22.11 13.20 3.71
CA LEU A 523 -20.87 13.93 3.96
C LEU A 523 -19.68 13.26 3.25
N ASP A 524 -19.53 11.94 3.40
CA ASP A 524 -18.49 11.18 2.73
C ASP A 524 -18.59 11.30 1.20
N LYS A 525 -19.82 11.24 0.67
CA LYS A 525 -20.05 11.41 -0.75
C LYS A 525 -19.67 12.81 -1.24
N VAL A 526 -20.14 13.85 -0.55
CA VAL A 526 -19.81 15.25 -0.87
C VAL A 526 -18.30 15.48 -0.75
N LYS A 527 -17.65 14.94 0.28
CA LYS A 527 -16.20 14.98 0.46
C LYS A 527 -15.47 14.36 -0.74
N ASN A 528 -15.90 13.16 -1.14
CA ASN A 528 -15.34 12.45 -2.27
C ASN A 528 -15.55 13.20 -3.59
N GLU A 529 -16.72 13.85 -3.77
CA GLU A 529 -17.02 14.71 -4.90
C GLU A 529 -16.12 15.95 -4.91
N ILE A 530 -16.02 16.68 -3.79
CA ILE A 530 -15.14 17.86 -3.64
C ILE A 530 -13.69 17.48 -3.91
N LEU A 531 -13.20 16.40 -3.32
CA LEU A 531 -11.85 15.91 -3.56
C LEU A 531 -11.64 15.56 -5.03
N SER A 532 -12.62 14.88 -5.64
CA SER A 532 -12.56 14.51 -7.06
C SER A 532 -12.62 15.74 -7.96
N GLU A 533 -13.47 16.70 -7.66
CA GLU A 533 -13.56 17.97 -8.39
C GLU A 533 -12.29 18.80 -8.23
N SER A 534 -11.79 18.93 -7.00
CA SER A 534 -10.54 19.63 -6.72
C SER A 534 -9.38 19.02 -7.50
N VAL A 535 -9.21 17.71 -7.45
CA VAL A 535 -8.20 17.02 -8.27
C VAL A 535 -8.44 17.30 -9.76
N ASN A 536 -9.66 17.09 -10.23
CA ASN A 536 -10.02 17.22 -11.65
C ASN A 536 -9.94 18.65 -12.18
N SER A 537 -9.97 19.66 -11.31
CA SER A 537 -9.80 21.07 -11.71
C SER A 537 -8.39 21.38 -12.20
N HIS A 538 -7.41 20.57 -11.81
CA HIS A 538 -6.02 20.70 -12.23
C HIS A 538 -5.75 20.13 -13.63
N PHE A 539 -6.69 19.35 -14.18
CA PHE A 539 -6.53 18.66 -15.46
C PHE A 539 -7.53 19.20 -16.50
N GLY A 540 -7.06 19.40 -17.72
CA GLY A 540 -7.89 19.97 -18.78
C GLY A 540 -8.79 18.94 -19.47
N LEU A 541 -8.23 17.79 -19.79
CA LEU A 541 -8.89 16.73 -20.55
C LEU A 541 -9.20 15.51 -19.69
N VAL A 542 -8.26 15.11 -18.86
CA VAL A 542 -8.38 13.91 -18.03
C VAL A 542 -9.34 14.16 -16.87
N LYS A 543 -10.19 13.18 -16.64
CA LYS A 543 -10.99 13.09 -15.42
C LYS A 543 -10.58 11.85 -14.64
N TRP A 544 -10.14 12.08 -13.41
CA TRP A 544 -9.75 11.03 -12.49
C TRP A 544 -10.98 10.45 -11.80
N VAL A 545 -11.19 9.16 -11.96
CA VAL A 545 -12.13 8.40 -11.14
C VAL A 545 -11.36 7.95 -9.89
N LEU A 546 -11.68 8.57 -8.75
CA LEU A 546 -10.99 8.34 -7.49
C LEU A 546 -11.81 7.44 -6.55
N PHE A 547 -13.10 7.30 -6.82
CA PHE A 547 -14.05 6.51 -6.05
C PHE A 547 -15.00 5.77 -6.98
N GLU A 548 -15.20 4.48 -6.73
CA GLU A 548 -16.23 3.65 -7.39
C GLU A 548 -17.29 3.28 -6.36
N TYR A 549 -18.53 3.67 -6.57
CA TYR A 549 -19.65 3.40 -5.69
C TYR A 549 -20.35 2.10 -6.06
N ALA A 550 -20.57 1.25 -5.06
CA ALA A 550 -21.40 0.06 -5.21
C ALA A 550 -22.88 0.42 -5.04
N LYS A 551 -23.79 -0.46 -5.48
CA LYS A 551 -25.24 -0.26 -5.36
C LYS A 551 -25.75 -0.07 -3.93
N ASN A 552 -25.00 -0.53 -2.94
CA ASN A 552 -25.33 -0.40 -1.52
C ASN A 552 -24.79 0.90 -0.87
N GLY A 553 -24.26 1.83 -1.65
CA GLY A 553 -23.70 3.09 -1.17
C GLY A 553 -22.24 3.03 -0.73
N ASN A 554 -21.68 1.84 -0.48
CA ASN A 554 -20.27 1.70 -0.19
C ASN A 554 -19.42 2.12 -1.40
N TYR A 555 -18.22 2.62 -1.13
CA TYR A 555 -17.29 2.98 -2.19
C TYR A 555 -15.95 2.27 -2.03
N LYS A 556 -15.30 2.07 -3.18
CA LYS A 556 -13.93 1.59 -3.27
C LYS A 556 -13.05 2.73 -3.76
N SER A 557 -11.93 2.94 -3.09
CA SER A 557 -10.90 3.86 -3.55
C SER A 557 -10.20 3.29 -4.78
N VAL A 558 -10.21 4.05 -5.86
CA VAL A 558 -9.54 3.73 -7.12
C VAL A 558 -8.71 4.93 -7.57
N CYS A 559 -7.92 4.77 -8.60
CA CYS A 559 -7.18 5.86 -9.23
C CYS A 559 -7.09 5.56 -10.73
N VAL A 560 -8.12 5.96 -11.45
CA VAL A 560 -8.25 5.64 -12.86
C VAL A 560 -8.40 6.93 -13.68
N PRO A 561 -7.40 7.28 -14.50
CA PRO A 561 -7.53 8.41 -15.41
C PRO A 561 -8.45 8.05 -16.60
N THR A 562 -9.40 8.92 -16.91
CA THR A 562 -10.36 8.72 -17.99
C THR A 562 -10.39 9.92 -18.93
N VAL A 563 -10.65 9.66 -20.20
CA VAL A 563 -10.99 10.65 -21.22
C VAL A 563 -12.30 10.20 -21.84
N ASP A 564 -13.29 11.08 -21.90
CA ASP A 564 -14.65 10.78 -22.36
C ASP A 564 -15.26 9.56 -21.65
N GLY A 565 -15.00 9.43 -20.34
CA GLY A 565 -15.48 8.33 -19.50
C GLY A 565 -14.79 6.99 -19.72
N LYS A 566 -13.79 6.89 -20.58
CA LYS A 566 -13.02 5.67 -20.85
C LYS A 566 -11.63 5.76 -20.24
N SER A 567 -11.21 4.70 -19.53
CA SER A 567 -9.86 4.66 -18.95
C SER A 567 -8.80 4.73 -20.04
N ILE A 568 -7.86 5.66 -19.91
CA ILE A 568 -6.69 5.75 -20.79
C ILE A 568 -5.67 4.63 -20.57
N LEU A 569 -5.84 3.85 -19.51
CA LEU A 569 -5.02 2.64 -19.25
C LEU A 569 -5.59 1.42 -19.99
N SER A 570 -6.82 1.50 -20.46
CA SER A 570 -7.49 0.41 -21.19
C SER A 570 -7.16 0.45 -22.67
N THR A 571 -6.93 -0.73 -23.24
CA THR A 571 -6.79 -0.90 -24.71
C THR A 571 -8.08 -0.62 -25.48
N MET A 572 -9.23 -0.59 -24.79
CA MET A 572 -10.53 -0.24 -25.39
C MET A 572 -10.68 1.26 -25.66
N SER A 573 -9.84 2.11 -25.10
CA SER A 573 -9.81 3.54 -25.38
C SER A 573 -9.07 3.80 -26.68
N ASN A 574 -9.53 4.78 -27.46
CA ASN A 574 -8.85 5.24 -28.67
C ASN A 574 -7.38 5.63 -28.34
N LYS A 575 -6.42 5.21 -29.18
CA LYS A 575 -5.00 5.47 -28.97
C LYS A 575 -4.70 6.97 -28.89
N GLY A 576 -5.33 7.78 -29.75
CA GLY A 576 -5.20 9.24 -29.71
C GLY A 576 -5.66 9.83 -28.37
N ASN A 577 -6.84 9.45 -27.89
CA ASN A 577 -7.35 9.92 -26.59
C ASN A 577 -6.44 9.47 -25.42
N ARG A 578 -5.88 8.27 -25.49
CA ARG A 578 -4.90 7.82 -24.47
C ARG A 578 -3.66 8.70 -24.44
N MET A 579 -3.15 9.05 -25.61
CA MET A 579 -1.97 9.90 -25.73
C MET A 579 -2.26 11.34 -25.29
N LEU A 580 -3.38 11.92 -25.72
CA LEU A 580 -3.82 13.24 -25.24
C LEU A 580 -4.03 13.26 -23.73
N GLY A 581 -4.63 12.21 -23.17
CA GLY A 581 -4.80 12.10 -21.72
C GLY A 581 -3.47 12.02 -20.96
N LYS A 582 -2.51 11.26 -21.49
CA LYS A 582 -1.15 11.22 -20.89
C LYS A 582 -0.45 12.57 -20.97
N LEU A 583 -0.63 13.27 -22.09
CA LEU A 583 -0.07 14.61 -22.28
C LEU A 583 -0.72 15.62 -21.33
N ASP A 584 -2.04 15.57 -21.17
CA ASP A 584 -2.77 16.39 -20.22
C ASP A 584 -2.26 16.20 -18.78
N ILE A 585 -2.06 14.94 -18.37
CA ILE A 585 -1.50 14.62 -17.05
C ILE A 585 -0.11 15.25 -16.90
N CYS A 586 0.77 15.03 -17.86
CA CYS A 586 2.13 15.54 -17.81
C CYS A 586 2.16 17.09 -17.78
N SER A 587 1.41 17.73 -18.65
CA SER A 587 1.28 19.21 -18.72
C SER A 587 0.66 19.79 -17.44
N SER A 588 -0.37 19.14 -16.91
CA SER A 588 -0.99 19.57 -15.65
C SER A 588 -0.02 19.45 -14.47
N ILE A 589 0.75 18.37 -14.38
CA ILE A 589 1.78 18.21 -13.35
C ILE A 589 2.83 19.32 -13.48
N GLN A 590 3.25 19.69 -14.70
CA GLN A 590 4.15 20.82 -14.91
C GLN A 590 3.59 22.13 -14.33
N LYS A 591 2.32 22.42 -14.62
CA LYS A 591 1.64 23.63 -14.11
C LYS A 591 1.57 23.66 -12.59
N ILE A 592 1.29 22.50 -11.98
CA ILE A 592 1.16 22.37 -10.53
C ILE A 592 2.53 22.49 -9.85
N SER A 593 3.55 21.81 -10.36
CA SER A 593 4.90 21.82 -9.78
C SER A 593 5.68 23.08 -10.13
N GLY A 594 5.19 23.90 -11.07
CA GLY A 594 5.91 25.05 -11.58
C GLY A 594 7.16 24.70 -12.41
N ILE A 595 7.30 23.43 -12.80
CA ILE A 595 8.42 22.93 -13.58
C ILE A 595 8.09 23.04 -15.06
N ASN A 596 8.65 24.01 -15.74
CA ASN A 596 8.53 24.12 -17.20
C ASN A 596 9.73 23.44 -17.86
N CYS A 597 9.49 22.29 -18.50
CA CYS A 597 10.52 21.46 -19.13
C CYS A 597 10.00 20.79 -20.41
N PRO A 598 10.87 20.28 -21.29
CA PRO A 598 10.46 19.58 -22.49
C PRO A 598 9.60 18.35 -22.18
N ILE A 599 8.45 18.22 -22.85
CA ILE A 599 7.60 17.04 -22.79
C ILE A 599 7.89 16.15 -23.99
N TRP A 600 8.17 14.90 -23.74
CA TRP A 600 8.39 13.88 -24.75
C TRP A 600 7.14 13.02 -24.94
N LEU A 601 6.69 12.92 -26.18
CA LEU A 601 5.52 12.16 -26.60
C LEU A 601 5.90 11.22 -27.75
N ASP A 602 5.87 9.93 -27.50
CA ASP A 602 6.02 8.89 -28.52
C ASP A 602 4.65 8.52 -29.14
N ASP A 603 4.66 7.76 -30.20
CA ASP A 603 3.43 7.37 -30.94
C ASP A 603 2.63 8.57 -31.49
N GLY A 604 3.28 9.67 -31.82
CA GLY A 604 2.66 10.88 -32.35
C GLY A 604 1.89 10.65 -33.66
N GLU A 605 2.16 9.57 -34.40
CA GLU A 605 1.37 9.12 -35.54
C GLU A 605 -0.06 8.67 -35.18
N SER A 606 -0.34 8.48 -33.89
CA SER A 606 -1.70 8.20 -33.41
C SER A 606 -2.59 9.42 -33.45
N PHE A 607 -2.03 10.59 -33.71
CA PHE A 607 -2.72 11.85 -33.86
C PHE A 607 -2.96 12.17 -35.33
N ASP A 608 -4.19 12.44 -35.69
CA ASP A 608 -4.52 13.20 -36.89
C ASP A 608 -4.06 14.66 -36.74
N THR A 609 -4.19 15.43 -37.80
CA THR A 609 -3.76 16.85 -37.81
C THR A 609 -4.45 17.68 -36.74
N GLU A 610 -5.72 17.39 -36.45
CA GLU A 610 -6.53 18.10 -35.44
C GLU A 610 -5.99 17.77 -34.02
N ASN A 611 -5.77 16.49 -33.72
CA ASN A 611 -5.21 16.08 -32.45
C ASN A 611 -3.75 16.52 -32.24
N GLN A 612 -2.96 16.66 -33.32
CA GLN A 612 -1.63 17.27 -33.22
C GLN A 612 -1.71 18.75 -32.82
N ALA A 613 -2.62 19.49 -33.44
CA ALA A 613 -2.86 20.89 -33.08
C ALA A 613 -3.40 21.01 -31.64
N LYS A 614 -4.30 20.12 -31.24
CA LYS A 614 -4.81 20.04 -29.88
C LYS A 614 -3.69 19.74 -28.87
N ALA A 615 -2.85 18.75 -29.15
CA ALA A 615 -1.71 18.42 -28.30
C ALA A 615 -0.76 19.62 -28.14
N ALA A 616 -0.47 20.33 -29.24
CA ALA A 616 0.33 21.54 -29.20
C ALA A 616 -0.29 22.67 -28.37
N GLY A 617 -1.61 22.82 -28.41
CA GLY A 617 -2.35 23.81 -27.61
C GLY A 617 -2.55 23.44 -26.14
N MET A 618 -2.30 22.20 -25.75
CA MET A 618 -2.44 21.72 -24.37
C MET A 618 -1.22 22.03 -23.50
N VAL A 619 -0.11 22.34 -24.08
CA VAL A 619 1.17 22.52 -23.37
C VAL A 619 1.68 23.95 -23.48
N ASP A 620 2.15 24.50 -22.36
CA ASP A 620 2.80 25.81 -22.32
C ASP A 620 4.34 25.67 -22.42
N SER A 621 4.83 24.44 -22.35
CA SER A 621 6.24 24.08 -22.43
C SER A 621 6.59 23.57 -23.82
N GLN A 622 7.86 23.24 -24.02
CA GLN A 622 8.34 22.61 -25.24
C GLN A 622 7.76 21.20 -25.38
N LEU A 623 7.19 20.89 -26.55
CA LEU A 623 6.64 19.58 -26.90
C LEU A 623 7.47 18.92 -28.00
N ILE A 624 7.94 17.71 -27.72
CA ILE A 624 8.73 16.91 -28.67
C ILE A 624 7.94 15.64 -28.98
N MET A 625 7.51 15.49 -30.20
CA MET A 625 6.69 14.38 -30.68
C MET A 625 7.48 13.46 -31.60
N LEU A 626 7.45 12.17 -31.31
CA LEU A 626 8.00 11.15 -32.19
C LEU A 626 6.87 10.63 -33.08
N ILE A 627 7.03 10.76 -34.38
CA ILE A 627 5.99 10.44 -35.37
C ILE A 627 6.54 9.44 -36.38
N VAL A 628 5.81 8.37 -36.61
CA VAL A 628 6.12 7.45 -37.71
C VAL A 628 5.75 8.11 -39.03
N ASP A 629 6.70 8.19 -39.92
CA ASP A 629 6.54 8.73 -41.28
C ASP A 629 7.28 7.82 -42.28
N ASN A 630 6.92 7.88 -43.54
CA ASN A 630 7.51 7.05 -44.57
C ASN A 630 8.85 7.57 -45.10
N ASN A 631 9.35 8.66 -44.57
CA ASN A 631 10.61 9.30 -44.98
C ASN A 631 11.80 8.93 -44.08
N GLU A 632 13.00 9.36 -44.45
CA GLU A 632 14.16 9.30 -43.58
C GLU A 632 13.99 10.24 -42.37
N LEU A 633 14.82 10.05 -41.36
CA LEU A 633 14.75 10.83 -40.12
C LEU A 633 14.91 12.32 -40.42
N ARG A 634 13.91 13.09 -39.93
CA ARG A 634 13.95 14.55 -40.00
C ARG A 634 13.36 15.13 -38.71
N VAL A 635 13.82 16.30 -38.36
CA VAL A 635 13.32 17.10 -37.25
C VAL A 635 12.70 18.36 -37.84
N GLU A 636 11.43 18.60 -37.47
CA GLU A 636 10.68 19.78 -37.89
C GLU A 636 10.21 20.56 -36.66
N GLY A 637 10.24 21.88 -36.75
CA GLY A 637 9.80 22.82 -35.72
C GLY A 637 8.44 23.44 -36.01
#